data_28da79bf6e988adb729b0d664e437c45
#
_entry.id   28da79bf6e988adb729b0d664e437c45
#
_cell.length_a   1.000
_cell.length_b   1.000
_cell.length_c   1.000
_cell.angle_alpha   90.00
_cell.angle_beta   90.00
_cell.angle_gamma   90.00
#
_symmetry.space_group_name_H-M   'P 1'
#
loop_
_entity.id
_entity.type
_entity.pdbx_description
1 polymer ?
#
loop_
_entity_poly.entity_id
_entity_poly.type
_entity_poly.pdbx_seq_one_letter_code
_entity_poly.pdbx_strand_id
1 'polypeptide(L)'
;MTDSKDKIVQYLDEARSSEQGLVRELQAQIAMTPRGSYRTLLERHLRETRAHADRIGTRLDELDHGKNPIEMVGAVAQMVVGQALALGRAPLALVRGGGGEEKVLKNAKDSCAVEALEIATYIALERLAQTVDDERTAALAASIREDEERMLERLRAELPKLTDAVVRAEIHGDPTYDLGTIGAV
;
A
#
# COMPACT_ATOMS: atom_id res chain seq x y z
N MET A 1 15.71 27.87 -7.79
CA MET A 1 16.19 26.51 -7.43
C MET A 1 15.38 26.08 -6.22
N THR A 2 14.80 24.89 -6.24
CA THR A 2 14.08 24.32 -5.10
C THR A 2 15.08 23.98 -4.00
N ASP A 3 14.78 24.30 -2.75
CA ASP A 3 15.61 23.92 -1.61
C ASP A 3 15.62 22.39 -1.46
N SER A 4 16.74 21.81 -1.09
CA SER A 4 16.89 20.37 -0.85
C SER A 4 15.90 19.88 0.22
N LYS A 5 15.72 20.67 1.27
CA LYS A 5 14.76 20.38 2.33
C LYS A 5 13.31 20.37 1.81
N ASP A 6 12.93 21.33 0.97
CA ASP A 6 11.59 21.38 0.37
C ASP A 6 11.32 20.14 -0.49
N LYS A 7 12.35 19.65 -1.18
CA LYS A 7 12.22 18.44 -2.01
C LYS A 7 12.07 17.17 -1.16
N ILE A 8 12.79 17.05 -0.07
CA ILE A 8 12.64 15.95 0.91
C ILE A 8 11.23 15.96 1.51
N VAL A 9 10.76 17.13 1.97
CA VAL A 9 9.41 17.27 2.53
C VAL A 9 8.35 16.86 1.50
N GLN A 10 8.48 17.32 0.25
CA GLN A 10 7.57 16.93 -0.82
C GLN A 10 7.48 15.39 -0.96
N TYR A 11 8.61 14.69 -1.04
CA TYR A 11 8.63 13.23 -1.22
C TYR A 11 8.10 12.47 0.00
N LEU A 12 8.38 12.97 1.20
CA LEU A 12 7.81 12.41 2.44
C LEU A 12 6.30 12.59 2.50
N ASP A 13 5.77 13.74 2.11
CA ASP A 13 4.31 13.99 2.06
C ASP A 13 3.63 13.10 1.02
N GLU A 14 4.25 12.91 -0.13
CA GLU A 14 3.78 11.99 -1.17
C GLU A 14 3.73 10.55 -0.65
N ALA A 15 4.81 10.09 -0.02
CA ALA A 15 4.88 8.76 0.59
C ALA A 15 3.82 8.59 1.70
N ARG A 16 3.69 9.57 2.62
CA ARG A 16 2.68 9.52 3.69
C ARG A 16 1.26 9.44 3.15
N SER A 17 0.97 10.19 2.08
CA SER A 17 -0.34 10.19 1.44
C SER A 17 -0.65 8.85 0.79
N SER A 18 0.35 8.19 0.19
CA SER A 18 0.26 6.84 -0.35
C SER A 18 -0.08 5.83 0.74
N GLU A 19 0.68 5.82 1.83
CA GLU A 19 0.44 4.95 2.99
C GLU A 19 -0.98 5.12 3.56
N GLN A 20 -1.44 6.35 3.74
CA GLN A 20 -2.79 6.64 4.21
C GLN A 20 -3.88 6.17 3.23
N GLY A 21 -3.60 6.22 1.93
CA GLY A 21 -4.44 5.67 0.89
C GLY A 21 -4.54 4.14 1.01
N LEU A 22 -3.39 3.50 1.15
CA LEU A 22 -3.27 2.05 1.30
C LEU A 22 -3.94 1.54 2.58
N VAL A 23 -3.86 2.28 3.71
CA VAL A 23 -4.61 1.95 4.93
C VAL A 23 -6.11 1.80 4.66
N ARG A 24 -6.72 2.74 3.92
CA ARG A 24 -8.15 2.69 3.58
C ARG A 24 -8.48 1.52 2.64
N GLU A 25 -7.61 1.26 1.68
CA GLU A 25 -7.75 0.15 0.74
C GLU A 25 -7.67 -1.20 1.46
N LEU A 26 -6.67 -1.39 2.32
CA LEU A 26 -6.50 -2.61 3.11
C LEU A 26 -7.68 -2.87 4.04
N GLN A 27 -8.24 -1.84 4.68
CA GLN A 27 -9.45 -1.97 5.49
C GLN A 27 -10.64 -2.48 4.66
N ALA A 28 -10.83 -1.94 3.46
CA ALA A 28 -11.89 -2.39 2.56
C ALA A 28 -11.64 -3.82 2.05
N GLN A 29 -10.40 -4.18 1.71
CA GLN A 29 -10.04 -5.54 1.29
C GLN A 29 -10.27 -6.56 2.41
N ILE A 30 -9.84 -6.26 3.64
CA ILE A 30 -10.02 -7.12 4.83
C ILE A 30 -11.50 -7.39 5.06
N ALA A 31 -12.36 -6.36 4.97
CA ALA A 31 -13.80 -6.51 5.15
C ALA A 31 -14.44 -7.45 4.11
N MET A 32 -13.87 -7.57 2.93
CA MET A 32 -14.38 -8.40 1.82
C MET A 32 -13.64 -9.73 1.66
N THR A 33 -12.59 -9.98 2.45
CA THR A 33 -11.77 -11.19 2.34
C THR A 33 -12.23 -12.21 3.39
N PRO A 34 -12.56 -13.45 3.00
CA PRO A 34 -12.89 -14.53 3.93
C PRO A 34 -11.75 -14.81 4.92
N ARG A 35 -12.06 -15.42 6.06
CA ARG A 35 -11.04 -15.84 7.02
C ARG A 35 -10.05 -16.81 6.39
N GLY A 36 -8.76 -16.65 6.68
CA GLY A 36 -7.68 -17.49 6.14
C GLY A 36 -6.32 -16.80 6.18
N SER A 37 -5.31 -17.45 5.64
CA SER A 37 -3.92 -16.96 5.65
C SER A 37 -3.78 -15.60 4.95
N TYR A 38 -4.45 -15.42 3.82
CA TYR A 38 -4.40 -14.17 3.08
C TYR A 38 -5.02 -12.99 3.88
N ARG A 39 -6.19 -13.19 4.52
CA ARG A 39 -6.77 -12.16 5.38
C ARG A 39 -5.84 -11.80 6.55
N THR A 40 -5.26 -12.79 7.21
CA THR A 40 -4.29 -12.58 8.29
C THR A 40 -3.08 -11.78 7.80
N LEU A 41 -2.62 -12.04 6.57
CA LEU A 41 -1.55 -11.28 5.93
C LEU A 41 -1.96 -9.80 5.70
N LEU A 42 -3.17 -9.55 5.18
CA LEU A 42 -3.70 -8.18 5.00
C LEU A 42 -3.82 -7.42 6.33
N GLU A 43 -4.28 -8.10 7.40
CA GLU A 43 -4.39 -7.50 8.74
C GLU A 43 -3.01 -7.13 9.32
N ARG A 44 -1.98 -7.93 9.03
CA ARG A 44 -0.60 -7.60 9.37
C ARG A 44 -0.10 -6.42 8.54
N HIS A 45 -0.31 -6.45 7.24
CA HIS A 45 0.05 -5.37 6.32
C HIS A 45 -0.57 -4.03 6.78
N LEU A 46 -1.86 -4.03 7.11
CA LEU A 46 -2.53 -2.83 7.64
C LEU A 46 -1.83 -2.23 8.87
N ARG A 47 -1.31 -3.06 9.77
CA ARG A 47 -0.56 -2.56 10.94
C ARG A 47 0.79 -1.98 10.54
N GLU A 48 1.52 -2.63 9.63
CA GLU A 48 2.81 -2.17 9.11
C GLU A 48 2.65 -0.83 8.38
N THR A 49 1.69 -0.71 7.44
CA THR A 49 1.35 0.52 6.71
C THR A 49 1.00 1.70 7.62
N ARG A 50 0.22 1.46 8.69
CA ARG A 50 -0.05 2.51 9.68
C ARG A 50 1.22 2.99 10.38
N ALA A 51 2.08 2.06 10.78
CA ALA A 51 3.34 2.41 11.42
C ALA A 51 4.27 3.19 10.45
N HIS A 52 4.25 2.88 9.16
CA HIS A 52 4.98 3.65 8.14
C HIS A 52 4.47 5.09 8.06
N ALA A 53 3.16 5.29 7.92
CA ALA A 53 2.54 6.63 7.90
C ALA A 53 2.87 7.46 9.14
N ASP A 54 2.88 6.84 10.33
CA ASP A 54 3.21 7.50 11.60
C ASP A 54 4.71 7.88 11.65
N ARG A 55 5.60 6.99 11.24
CA ARG A 55 7.06 7.25 11.20
C ARG A 55 7.40 8.37 10.22
N ILE A 56 6.76 8.39 9.05
CA ILE A 56 6.92 9.47 8.07
C ILE A 56 6.39 10.79 8.64
N GLY A 57 5.22 10.76 9.30
CA GLY A 57 4.65 11.93 9.98
C GLY A 57 5.61 12.51 11.01
N THR A 58 6.20 11.68 11.86
CA THR A 58 7.21 12.09 12.83
C THR A 58 8.42 12.76 12.15
N ARG A 59 8.87 12.21 11.01
CA ARG A 59 10.00 12.81 10.27
C ARG A 59 9.65 14.15 9.66
N LEU A 60 8.44 14.31 9.14
CA LEU A 60 7.92 15.59 8.64
C LEU A 60 7.87 16.65 9.73
N ASP A 61 7.35 16.29 10.93
CA ASP A 61 7.30 17.19 12.08
C ASP A 61 8.70 17.67 12.51
N GLU A 62 9.71 16.78 12.46
CA GLU A 62 11.11 17.14 12.74
C GLU A 62 11.68 18.13 11.70
N LEU A 63 11.25 18.01 10.45
CA LEU A 63 11.69 18.89 9.37
C LEU A 63 10.94 20.23 9.38
N ASP A 64 9.72 20.28 9.89
CA ASP A 64 8.78 21.41 9.72
C ASP A 64 8.85 22.47 10.85
N HIS A 65 9.90 22.51 11.65
CA HIS A 65 10.09 23.60 12.62
C HIS A 65 10.23 24.96 11.93
N GLY A 66 9.16 25.39 11.20
CA GLY A 66 9.13 26.74 10.64
C GLY A 66 8.26 27.06 9.42
N LYS A 67 7.40 26.18 8.92
CA LYS A 67 6.56 26.50 7.75
C LYS A 67 5.04 26.45 8.03
N ASN A 68 4.28 27.39 7.43
CA ASN A 68 2.82 27.48 7.53
C ASN A 68 2.13 26.33 6.76
N PRO A 69 1.12 25.65 7.34
CA PRO A 69 0.48 24.46 6.76
C PRO A 69 -0.45 24.69 5.56
N ILE A 70 -0.65 25.94 5.12
CA ILE A 70 -1.73 26.28 4.18
C ILE A 70 -1.36 26.04 2.70
N GLU A 71 -0.09 26.04 2.33
CA GLU A 71 0.33 25.91 0.92
C GLU A 71 0.45 24.44 0.43
N MET A 72 0.50 23.47 1.33
CA MET A 72 0.80 22.06 1.04
C MET A 72 -0.43 21.22 0.63
N VAL A 73 -1.64 21.62 1.03
CA VAL A 73 -2.87 20.81 0.84
C VAL A 73 -3.27 20.66 -0.64
N GLY A 74 -2.94 21.61 -1.49
CA GLY A 74 -3.34 21.60 -2.90
C GLY A 74 -2.56 20.62 -3.79
N ALA A 75 -1.26 20.43 -3.55
CA ALA A 75 -0.39 19.60 -4.38
C ALA A 75 -0.59 18.09 -4.10
N VAL A 76 -0.80 17.72 -2.85
CA VAL A 76 -1.00 16.33 -2.41
C VAL A 76 -2.31 15.75 -2.94
N ALA A 77 -3.39 16.53 -2.96
CA ALA A 77 -4.69 16.07 -3.47
C ALA A 77 -4.66 15.70 -4.97
N GLN A 78 -3.89 16.43 -5.78
CA GLN A 78 -3.75 16.14 -7.21
C GLN A 78 -2.94 14.86 -7.47
N MET A 79 -1.98 14.53 -6.62
CA MET A 79 -1.08 13.39 -6.82
C MET A 79 -1.73 12.06 -6.45
N VAL A 80 -2.49 12.01 -5.36
CA VAL A 80 -3.27 10.81 -4.98
C VAL A 80 -4.29 10.45 -6.07
N VAL A 81 -4.95 11.45 -6.66
CA VAL A 81 -5.85 11.24 -7.80
C VAL A 81 -5.08 10.76 -9.04
N GLY A 82 -3.89 11.29 -9.29
CA GLY A 82 -3.02 10.89 -10.40
C GLY A 82 -2.54 9.45 -10.29
N GLN A 83 -2.13 9.00 -9.11
CA GLN A 83 -1.70 7.61 -8.88
C GLN A 83 -2.87 6.61 -8.99
N ALA A 84 -4.02 6.94 -8.43
CA ALA A 84 -5.23 6.13 -8.56
C ALA A 84 -5.68 5.98 -10.03
N LEU A 85 -5.55 7.02 -10.84
CA LEU A 85 -5.86 7.01 -12.27
C LEU A 85 -4.77 6.29 -13.09
N ALA A 86 -3.48 6.48 -12.76
CA ALA A 86 -2.36 5.88 -13.48
C ALA A 86 -2.31 4.36 -13.32
N LEU A 87 -2.75 3.82 -12.18
CA LEU A 87 -2.83 2.37 -11.93
C LEU A 87 -4.16 1.74 -12.38
N GLY A 88 -5.03 2.51 -13.07
CA GLY A 88 -6.34 2.02 -13.49
C GLY A 88 -7.26 1.65 -12.30
N ARG A 89 -6.98 2.20 -11.14
CA ARG A 89 -7.72 2.00 -9.88
C ARG A 89 -8.98 2.87 -9.77
N ALA A 90 -9.64 3.15 -10.90
CA ALA A 90 -11.07 3.45 -10.80
C ALA A 90 -11.72 2.29 -10.03
N PRO A 91 -12.88 2.46 -9.35
CA PRO A 91 -13.48 1.41 -8.53
C PRO A 91 -13.92 0.19 -9.36
N LEU A 92 -13.00 -0.44 -10.07
CA LEU A 92 -13.13 -1.70 -10.79
C LEU A 92 -13.45 -2.88 -9.87
N ALA A 93 -13.22 -2.71 -8.58
CA ALA A 93 -13.62 -3.69 -7.56
C ALA A 93 -15.14 -3.97 -7.56
N LEU A 94 -15.96 -3.04 -8.06
CA LEU A 94 -17.42 -3.16 -8.16
C LEU A 94 -17.91 -3.89 -9.41
N VAL A 95 -17.07 -4.08 -10.45
CA VAL A 95 -17.49 -4.59 -11.78
C VAL A 95 -16.87 -5.95 -12.13
N ARG A 96 -15.94 -6.46 -11.32
CA ARG A 96 -15.31 -7.77 -11.58
C ARG A 96 -16.25 -8.91 -11.16
N GLY A 97 -17.15 -9.29 -12.08
CA GLY A 97 -17.90 -10.54 -11.98
C GLY A 97 -16.96 -11.75 -11.97
N GLY A 98 -17.11 -12.62 -11.00
CA GLY A 98 -16.34 -13.84 -10.75
C GLY A 98 -16.70 -14.34 -9.37
N GLY A 99 -16.48 -15.62 -9.07
CA GLY A 99 -16.65 -16.20 -7.74
C GLY A 99 -15.83 -15.47 -6.68
N GLY A 100 -16.11 -15.72 -5.41
CA GLY A 100 -15.40 -15.10 -4.29
C GLY A 100 -13.89 -15.31 -4.36
N GLU A 101 -13.46 -16.50 -4.79
CA GLU A 101 -12.07 -16.91 -4.92
C GLU A 101 -11.32 -16.12 -6.00
N GLU A 102 -11.93 -15.94 -7.16
CA GLU A 102 -11.30 -15.18 -8.24
C GLU A 102 -11.13 -13.71 -7.87
N LYS A 103 -12.08 -13.11 -7.16
CA LYS A 103 -11.99 -11.74 -6.66
C LYS A 103 -10.83 -11.58 -5.68
N VAL A 104 -10.67 -12.53 -4.76
CA VAL A 104 -9.55 -12.52 -3.79
C VAL A 104 -8.21 -12.67 -4.51
N LEU A 105 -8.09 -13.56 -5.49
CA LEU A 105 -6.88 -13.71 -6.31
C LEU A 105 -6.55 -12.42 -7.08
N LYS A 106 -7.55 -11.77 -7.68
CA LYS A 106 -7.34 -10.47 -8.38
C LYS A 106 -6.85 -9.39 -7.43
N ASN A 107 -7.47 -9.29 -6.24
CA ASN A 107 -7.02 -8.34 -5.22
C ASN A 107 -5.57 -8.61 -4.77
N ALA A 108 -5.18 -9.87 -4.59
CA ALA A 108 -3.81 -10.23 -4.22
C ALA A 108 -2.79 -9.84 -5.29
N LYS A 109 -3.12 -10.00 -6.58
CA LYS A 109 -2.26 -9.54 -7.68
C LYS A 109 -2.13 -8.01 -7.70
N ASP A 110 -3.23 -7.31 -7.48
CA ASP A 110 -3.24 -5.85 -7.42
C ASP A 110 -2.39 -5.37 -6.21
N SER A 111 -2.49 -6.03 -5.05
CA SER A 111 -1.62 -5.75 -3.90
C SER A 111 -0.14 -5.92 -4.23
N CYS A 112 0.27 -6.98 -4.94
CA CYS A 112 1.66 -7.12 -5.37
C CYS A 112 2.16 -5.95 -6.23
N ALA A 113 1.29 -5.37 -7.08
CA ALA A 113 1.65 -4.21 -7.90
C ALA A 113 1.79 -2.94 -7.05
N VAL A 114 0.99 -2.82 -5.97
CA VAL A 114 1.12 -1.72 -5.01
C VAL A 114 2.46 -1.79 -4.30
N GLU A 115 2.81 -2.94 -3.72
CA GLU A 115 4.10 -3.10 -3.03
C GLU A 115 5.29 -2.77 -3.95
N ALA A 116 5.24 -3.19 -5.21
CA ALA A 116 6.29 -2.86 -6.16
C ALA A 116 6.41 -1.34 -6.40
N LEU A 117 5.29 -0.61 -6.36
CA LEU A 117 5.29 0.86 -6.45
C LEU A 117 5.83 1.49 -5.16
N GLU A 118 5.41 1.00 -3.98
CA GLU A 118 5.92 1.49 -2.70
C GLU A 118 7.44 1.28 -2.59
N ILE A 119 7.95 0.10 -2.95
CA ILE A 119 9.40 -0.18 -3.02
C ILE A 119 10.11 0.85 -3.89
N ALA A 120 9.58 1.13 -5.10
CA ALA A 120 10.19 2.11 -6.02
C ALA A 120 10.16 3.54 -5.43
N THR A 121 9.08 3.91 -4.73
CA THR A 121 8.94 5.19 -4.04
C THR A 121 10.02 5.36 -2.96
N TYR A 122 10.21 4.32 -2.12
CA TYR A 122 11.22 4.38 -1.07
C TYR A 122 12.66 4.30 -1.58
N ILE A 123 12.92 3.58 -2.69
CA ILE A 123 14.23 3.64 -3.37
C ILE A 123 14.54 5.07 -3.82
N ALA A 124 13.57 5.76 -4.41
CA ALA A 124 13.76 7.13 -4.88
C ALA A 124 13.97 8.11 -3.71
N LEU A 125 13.18 8.00 -2.63
CA LEU A 125 13.31 8.81 -1.43
C LEU A 125 14.65 8.57 -0.71
N GLU A 126 15.05 7.31 -0.55
CA GLU A 126 16.35 6.94 0.04
C GLU A 126 17.49 7.58 -0.74
N ARG A 127 17.48 7.44 -2.08
CA ARG A 127 18.52 8.03 -2.92
C ARG A 127 18.52 9.54 -2.89
N LEU A 128 17.36 10.19 -2.91
CA LEU A 128 17.25 11.64 -2.77
C LEU A 128 17.90 12.11 -1.46
N ALA A 129 17.51 11.47 -0.34
CA ALA A 129 18.01 11.82 0.99
C ALA A 129 19.53 11.66 1.11
N GLN A 130 20.08 10.55 0.58
CA GLN A 130 21.54 10.33 0.51
C GLN A 130 22.25 11.42 -0.28
N THR A 131 21.65 11.90 -1.37
CA THR A 131 22.27 12.89 -2.27
C THR A 131 22.35 14.29 -1.63
N VAL A 132 21.49 14.56 -0.63
CA VAL A 132 21.44 15.85 0.08
C VAL A 132 21.92 15.73 1.54
N ASP A 133 22.61 14.66 1.88
CA ASP A 133 23.18 14.37 3.20
C ASP A 133 22.14 14.32 4.36
N ASP A 134 20.88 13.94 4.04
CA ASP A 134 19.85 13.69 5.05
C ASP A 134 19.84 12.19 5.45
N GLU A 135 20.81 11.79 6.27
CA GLU A 135 20.97 10.40 6.73
C GLU A 135 19.74 9.85 7.46
N ARG A 136 19.00 10.71 8.20
CA ARG A 136 17.82 10.28 8.95
C ARG A 136 16.66 9.88 8.02
N THR A 137 16.41 10.69 7.00
CA THR A 137 15.40 10.35 5.99
C THR A 137 15.83 9.16 5.14
N ALA A 138 17.12 9.05 4.79
CA ALA A 138 17.66 7.90 4.07
C ALA A 138 17.46 6.58 4.86
N ALA A 139 17.80 6.57 6.15
CA ALA A 139 17.61 5.40 7.01
C ALA A 139 16.13 5.04 7.21
N LEU A 140 15.24 6.03 7.33
CA LEU A 140 13.80 5.81 7.40
C LEU A 140 13.29 5.15 6.12
N ALA A 141 13.62 5.70 4.97
CA ALA A 141 13.20 5.19 3.67
C ALA A 141 13.71 3.75 3.43
N ALA A 142 14.99 3.49 3.71
CA ALA A 142 15.58 2.15 3.61
C ALA A 142 14.84 1.13 4.48
N SER A 143 14.53 1.49 5.73
CA SER A 143 13.83 0.60 6.65
C SER A 143 12.39 0.29 6.21
N ILE A 144 11.65 1.27 5.68
CA ILE A 144 10.30 1.04 5.16
C ILE A 144 10.39 0.19 3.88
N ARG A 145 11.29 0.51 2.96
CA ARG A 145 11.52 -0.29 1.75
C ARG A 145 11.73 -1.78 2.05
N GLU A 146 12.53 -2.10 3.07
CA GLU A 146 12.76 -3.48 3.49
C GLU A 146 11.47 -4.15 4.03
N ASP A 147 10.59 -3.40 4.70
CA ASP A 147 9.29 -3.90 5.15
C ASP A 147 8.40 -4.24 3.96
N GLU A 148 8.34 -3.37 2.92
CA GLU A 148 7.56 -3.58 1.70
C GLU A 148 8.12 -4.73 0.84
N GLU A 149 9.42 -4.86 0.72
CA GLU A 149 10.06 -6.01 0.05
C GLU A 149 9.64 -7.34 0.70
N ARG A 150 9.64 -7.40 2.05
CA ARG A 150 9.16 -8.58 2.78
C ARG A 150 7.67 -8.82 2.61
N MET A 151 6.86 -7.76 2.51
CA MET A 151 5.43 -7.87 2.27
C MET A 151 5.14 -8.39 0.88
N LEU A 152 5.80 -7.85 -0.15
CA LEU A 152 5.69 -8.34 -1.53
C LEU A 152 6.01 -9.84 -1.63
N GLU A 153 7.07 -10.29 -0.97
CA GLU A 153 7.44 -11.71 -0.95
C GLU A 153 6.33 -12.59 -0.34
N ARG A 154 5.75 -12.16 0.78
CA ARG A 154 4.63 -12.85 1.45
C ARG A 154 3.38 -12.90 0.57
N LEU A 155 3.03 -11.79 -0.07
CA LEU A 155 1.89 -11.72 -1.00
C LEU A 155 2.08 -12.68 -2.18
N ARG A 156 3.28 -12.69 -2.78
CA ARG A 156 3.62 -13.61 -3.87
C ARG A 156 3.52 -15.08 -3.44
N ALA A 157 3.86 -15.39 -2.20
CA ALA A 157 3.74 -16.76 -1.66
C ALA A 157 2.29 -17.22 -1.47
N GLU A 158 1.32 -16.28 -1.34
CA GLU A 158 -0.11 -16.62 -1.28
C GLU A 158 -0.72 -16.86 -2.67
N LEU A 159 -0.17 -16.30 -3.75
CA LEU A 159 -0.78 -16.40 -5.09
C LEU A 159 -1.05 -17.85 -5.56
N PRO A 160 -0.13 -18.82 -5.40
CA PRO A 160 -0.41 -20.21 -5.78
C PRO A 160 -1.62 -20.80 -5.05
N LYS A 161 -1.73 -20.58 -3.73
CA LYS A 161 -2.84 -21.07 -2.91
C LYS A 161 -4.18 -20.46 -3.34
N LEU A 162 -4.18 -19.16 -3.63
CA LEU A 162 -5.37 -18.45 -4.12
C LEU A 162 -5.75 -18.91 -5.52
N THR A 163 -4.78 -19.24 -6.37
CA THR A 163 -5.04 -19.81 -7.70
C THR A 163 -5.64 -21.20 -7.58
N ASP A 164 -5.12 -22.05 -6.69
CA ASP A 164 -5.69 -23.38 -6.43
C ASP A 164 -7.13 -23.30 -5.91
N ALA A 165 -7.45 -22.28 -5.09
CA ALA A 165 -8.81 -22.04 -4.63
C ALA A 165 -9.75 -21.70 -5.80
N VAL A 166 -9.31 -20.86 -6.74
CA VAL A 166 -10.09 -20.54 -7.97
C VAL A 166 -10.32 -21.80 -8.80
N VAL A 167 -9.30 -22.62 -9.01
CA VAL A 167 -9.42 -23.90 -9.75
C VAL A 167 -10.47 -24.81 -9.11
N ARG A 168 -10.43 -24.96 -7.78
CA ARG A 168 -11.42 -25.78 -7.05
C ARG A 168 -12.84 -25.25 -7.25
N ALA A 169 -13.02 -23.94 -7.04
CA ALA A 169 -14.35 -23.33 -7.12
C ALA A 169 -14.94 -23.34 -8.52
N GLU A 170 -14.15 -22.90 -9.53
CA GLU A 170 -14.69 -22.63 -10.86
C GLU A 170 -14.56 -23.80 -11.83
N ILE A 171 -13.58 -24.68 -11.65
CA ILE A 171 -13.37 -25.84 -12.53
C ILE A 171 -13.98 -27.11 -11.91
N HIS A 172 -13.80 -27.31 -10.59
CA HIS A 172 -14.28 -28.52 -9.93
C HIS A 172 -15.63 -28.36 -9.23
N GLY A 173 -16.18 -27.14 -9.16
CA GLY A 173 -17.47 -26.87 -8.51
C GLY A 173 -17.45 -27.04 -6.98
N ASP A 174 -16.26 -26.94 -6.36
CA ASP A 174 -16.05 -27.11 -4.91
C ASP A 174 -15.49 -25.79 -4.32
N PRO A 175 -16.37 -24.79 -4.05
CA PRO A 175 -15.93 -23.50 -3.51
C PRO A 175 -15.31 -23.67 -2.12
N THR A 176 -14.16 -22.99 -1.93
CA THR A 176 -13.37 -23.10 -0.69
C THR A 176 -13.70 -22.01 0.32
N TYR A 177 -14.35 -20.93 -0.11
CA TYR A 177 -14.72 -19.83 0.76
C TYR A 177 -16.17 -19.92 1.23
N ASP A 178 -16.36 -19.90 2.55
CA ASP A 178 -17.66 -19.64 3.14
C ASP A 178 -17.93 -18.13 3.09
N LEU A 179 -18.78 -17.73 2.16
CA LEU A 179 -19.18 -16.33 1.98
C LEU A 179 -19.91 -15.77 3.23
N GLY A 180 -20.45 -16.64 4.10
CA GLY A 180 -21.02 -16.23 5.38
C GLY A 180 -19.99 -15.67 6.39
N THR A 181 -18.69 -15.88 6.15
CA THR A 181 -17.61 -15.34 6.99
C THR A 181 -17.12 -13.97 6.55
N ILE A 182 -17.61 -13.44 5.43
CA ILE A 182 -17.29 -12.10 4.96
C ILE A 182 -17.97 -11.08 5.88
N GLY A 183 -17.19 -10.11 6.39
CA GLY A 183 -17.70 -9.07 7.28
C GLY A 183 -17.93 -9.48 8.73
N ALA A 184 -17.71 -10.74 9.10
CA ALA A 184 -17.70 -11.16 10.49
C ALA A 184 -16.42 -10.66 11.17
N VAL A 185 -16.53 -9.60 11.97
CA VAL A 185 -15.46 -9.05 12.83
C VAL A 185 -15.34 -9.89 14.09
#